data_a99c8533c260369f94e3d9c245d527e5
#
_entry.id   a99c8533c260369f94e3d9c245d527e5
#
_cell.length_a   1.000
_cell.length_b   1.000
_cell.length_c   1.000
_cell.angle_alpha   90.00
_cell.angle_beta   90.00
_cell.angle_gamma   90.00
#
_symmetry.space_group_name_H-M   'P 1'
#
loop_
_entity.id
_entity.type
_entity.pdbx_description
1 polymer ?
#
loop_
_entity_poly.entity_id
_entity_poly.type
_entity_poly.pdbx_seq_one_letter_code
_entity_poly.pdbx_strand_id
1 'polypeptide(L)'
;MPLMAKAAAMSGAVGIRANTVRDITQIKEVVDLPVIGIIKKDYPGTPMYITVTMKEVDELVACGVDILAVQGTGALRPDGSTSAEFIRAIKAKYPDQLVMADCDNFENAMACAEAGADFVGTTMRGYTPETQGIDDIDFDFVHKLATECPAKVIAEGHIHYPEQAV
;
A
#
# COMPACT_ATOMS: atom_id res chain seq x y z
N MET A 1 -13.77 -8.40 -10.86
CA MET A 1 -12.79 -7.29 -10.92
C MET A 1 -12.16 -7.06 -12.30
N PRO A 2 -11.99 -8.04 -13.23
CA PRO A 2 -11.37 -7.80 -14.55
C PRO A 2 -12.02 -6.72 -15.40
N LEU A 3 -13.35 -6.61 -15.40
CA LEU A 3 -14.07 -5.56 -16.15
C LEU A 3 -13.77 -4.14 -15.62
N MET A 4 -13.62 -3.99 -14.30
CA MET A 4 -13.22 -2.71 -13.70
C MET A 4 -11.80 -2.33 -14.08
N ALA A 5 -10.87 -3.30 -14.09
CA ALA A 5 -9.50 -3.06 -14.53
C ALA A 5 -9.42 -2.65 -16.01
N LYS A 6 -10.20 -3.29 -16.89
CA LYS A 6 -10.32 -2.86 -18.30
C LYS A 6 -10.85 -1.44 -18.42
N ALA A 7 -11.91 -1.10 -17.68
CA ALA A 7 -12.46 0.27 -17.69
C ALA A 7 -11.44 1.30 -17.23
N ALA A 8 -10.70 1.01 -16.15
CA ALA A 8 -9.64 1.88 -15.66
C ALA A 8 -8.51 2.06 -16.71
N ALA A 9 -8.05 0.97 -17.33
CA ALA A 9 -7.03 1.01 -18.38
C ALA A 9 -7.51 1.85 -19.59
N MET A 10 -8.75 1.66 -20.04
CA MET A 10 -9.34 2.45 -21.12
C MET A 10 -9.48 3.94 -20.76
N SER A 11 -9.58 4.26 -19.47
CA SER A 11 -9.66 5.64 -18.97
C SER A 11 -8.28 6.26 -18.68
N GLY A 12 -7.19 5.56 -19.02
CA GLY A 12 -5.83 6.10 -18.90
C GLY A 12 -5.12 5.75 -17.58
N ALA A 13 -5.61 4.80 -16.79
CA ALA A 13 -4.88 4.31 -15.64
C ALA A 13 -3.53 3.70 -16.07
N VAL A 14 -2.47 3.99 -15.31
CA VAL A 14 -1.10 3.52 -15.55
C VAL A 14 -0.71 2.35 -14.65
N GLY A 15 -1.58 1.97 -13.73
CA GLY A 15 -1.43 0.83 -12.82
C GLY A 15 -2.77 0.47 -12.18
N ILE A 16 -2.85 -0.71 -11.61
CA ILE A 16 -4.07 -1.23 -10.95
C ILE A 16 -3.72 -1.63 -9.52
N ARG A 17 -4.48 -1.16 -8.54
CA ARG A 17 -4.41 -1.69 -7.17
C ARG A 17 -5.52 -2.71 -6.96
N ALA A 18 -5.18 -3.90 -6.49
CA ALA A 18 -6.13 -5.00 -6.35
C ALA A 18 -5.92 -5.80 -5.07
N ASN A 19 -7.02 -6.32 -4.53
CA ASN A 19 -7.06 -7.18 -3.36
C ASN A 19 -7.33 -8.63 -3.77
N THR A 20 -6.68 -9.56 -3.09
CA THR A 20 -6.71 -11.02 -3.25
C THR A 20 -5.96 -11.56 -4.48
N VAL A 21 -5.31 -12.70 -4.27
CA VAL A 21 -4.61 -13.44 -5.34
C VAL A 21 -5.54 -13.73 -6.52
N ARG A 22 -6.78 -14.15 -6.24
CA ARG A 22 -7.77 -14.45 -7.28
C ARG A 22 -8.03 -13.27 -8.19
N ASP A 23 -8.33 -12.10 -7.61
CA ASP A 23 -8.66 -10.92 -8.40
C ASP A 23 -7.43 -10.39 -9.16
N ILE A 24 -6.25 -10.41 -8.52
CA ILE A 24 -4.98 -10.03 -9.13
C ILE A 24 -4.68 -10.90 -10.36
N THR A 25 -4.76 -12.23 -10.22
CA THR A 25 -4.52 -13.16 -11.33
C THR A 25 -5.47 -12.89 -12.50
N GLN A 26 -6.76 -12.74 -12.23
CA GLN A 26 -7.76 -12.46 -13.27
C GLN A 26 -7.58 -11.08 -13.93
N ILE A 27 -7.09 -10.09 -13.20
CA ILE A 27 -6.78 -8.75 -13.75
C ILE A 27 -5.59 -8.84 -14.69
N LYS A 28 -4.52 -9.53 -14.31
CA LYS A 28 -3.31 -9.70 -15.13
C LYS A 28 -3.57 -10.49 -16.43
N GLU A 29 -4.64 -11.28 -16.50
CA GLU A 29 -5.08 -11.94 -17.75
C GLU A 29 -5.70 -10.98 -18.77
N VAL A 30 -6.17 -9.80 -18.35
CA VAL A 30 -6.99 -8.91 -19.19
C VAL A 30 -6.43 -7.50 -19.39
N VAL A 31 -5.46 -7.08 -18.60
CA VAL A 31 -4.74 -5.80 -18.73
C VAL A 31 -3.25 -6.01 -18.56
N ASP A 32 -2.46 -5.31 -19.35
CA ASP A 32 -0.99 -5.29 -19.28
C ASP A 32 -0.54 -4.00 -18.59
N LEU A 33 -0.88 -3.88 -17.29
CA LEU A 33 -0.52 -2.76 -16.44
C LEU A 33 0.12 -3.27 -15.15
N PRO A 34 1.05 -2.52 -14.54
CA PRO A 34 1.59 -2.86 -13.23
C PRO A 34 0.47 -3.02 -12.19
N VAL A 35 0.58 -4.04 -11.34
CA VAL A 35 -0.39 -4.33 -10.30
C VAL A 35 0.22 -4.13 -8.91
N ILE A 36 -0.39 -3.25 -8.13
CA ILE A 36 -0.17 -3.12 -6.69
C ILE A 36 -1.08 -4.13 -6.01
N GLY A 37 -0.49 -5.17 -5.41
CA GLY A 37 -1.24 -6.25 -4.78
C GLY A 37 -1.32 -6.11 -3.27
N ILE A 38 -2.52 -6.39 -2.72
CA ILE A 38 -2.77 -6.51 -1.28
C ILE A 38 -3.59 -7.76 -0.97
N ILE A 39 -3.52 -8.20 0.28
CA ILE A 39 -4.50 -9.12 0.86
C ILE A 39 -5.05 -8.50 2.13
N LYS A 40 -6.35 -8.15 2.12
CA LYS A 40 -7.05 -7.66 3.31
C LYS A 40 -7.57 -8.83 4.12
N LYS A 41 -7.17 -8.86 5.40
CA LYS A 41 -7.59 -9.88 6.35
C LYS A 41 -7.45 -9.38 7.77
N ASP A 42 -8.49 -9.58 8.58
CA ASP A 42 -8.48 -9.24 10.00
C ASP A 42 -7.74 -10.30 10.82
N TYR A 43 -7.02 -9.83 11.84
CA TYR A 43 -6.28 -10.68 12.78
C TYR A 43 -6.64 -10.33 14.22
N PRO A 44 -6.85 -11.32 15.10
CA PRO A 44 -7.04 -11.07 16.53
C PRO A 44 -5.83 -10.35 17.14
N GLY A 45 -6.09 -9.35 17.98
CA GLY A 45 -5.05 -8.67 18.76
C GLY A 45 -4.30 -7.54 18.04
N THR A 46 -4.62 -7.25 16.79
CA THR A 46 -4.09 -6.09 16.06
C THR A 46 -5.19 -5.42 15.22
N PRO A 47 -5.16 -4.09 15.06
CA PRO A 47 -6.04 -3.40 14.13
C PRO A 47 -5.54 -3.45 12.68
N MET A 48 -4.40 -4.07 12.42
CA MET A 48 -3.86 -4.20 11.07
C MET A 48 -4.65 -5.18 10.22
N TYR A 49 -4.84 -4.85 8.93
CA TYR A 49 -5.62 -5.69 8.01
C TYR A 49 -5.10 -5.72 6.56
N ILE A 50 -4.05 -4.94 6.20
CA ILE A 50 -3.49 -4.93 4.85
C ILE A 50 -2.17 -5.68 4.82
N THR A 51 -2.15 -6.87 4.22
CA THR A 51 -0.96 -7.73 4.04
C THR A 51 -0.15 -7.83 5.33
N VAL A 52 -0.76 -8.43 6.35
CA VAL A 52 -0.31 -8.32 7.75
C VAL A 52 0.81 -9.29 8.08
N THR A 53 0.87 -10.45 7.43
CA THR A 53 1.84 -11.50 7.75
C THR A 53 2.68 -11.90 6.53
N MET A 54 3.80 -12.57 6.77
CA MET A 54 4.66 -13.08 5.70
C MET A 54 3.94 -14.09 4.79
N LYS A 55 2.88 -14.74 5.28
CA LYS A 55 2.06 -15.63 4.46
C LYS A 55 1.39 -14.89 3.30
N GLU A 56 0.76 -13.74 3.57
CA GLU A 56 0.15 -12.92 2.51
C GLU A 56 1.21 -12.37 1.56
N VAL A 57 2.40 -12.03 2.06
CA VAL A 57 3.54 -11.63 1.24
C VAL A 57 3.91 -12.73 0.27
N ASP A 58 4.09 -13.97 0.75
CA ASP A 58 4.46 -15.12 -0.07
C ASP A 58 3.40 -15.40 -1.16
N GLU A 59 2.11 -15.30 -0.81
CA GLU A 59 1.00 -15.48 -1.75
C GLU A 59 1.00 -14.41 -2.85
N LEU A 60 1.26 -13.14 -2.50
CA LEU A 60 1.31 -12.02 -3.44
C LEU A 60 2.53 -12.11 -4.37
N VAL A 61 3.69 -12.41 -3.84
CA VAL A 61 4.91 -12.63 -4.65
C VAL A 61 4.71 -13.80 -5.61
N ALA A 62 4.14 -14.90 -5.14
CA ALA A 62 3.88 -16.08 -5.97
C ALA A 62 2.89 -15.81 -7.11
N CYS A 63 1.94 -14.91 -6.95
CA CYS A 63 1.04 -14.51 -8.04
C CYS A 63 1.60 -13.41 -8.95
N GLY A 64 2.83 -12.96 -8.71
CA GLY A 64 3.58 -12.05 -9.58
C GLY A 64 3.08 -10.62 -9.55
N VAL A 65 2.79 -10.07 -8.37
CA VAL A 65 2.50 -8.63 -8.24
C VAL A 65 3.74 -7.81 -8.56
N ASP A 66 3.56 -6.66 -9.19
CA ASP A 66 4.66 -5.76 -9.51
C ASP A 66 5.10 -4.97 -8.28
N ILE A 67 4.13 -4.53 -7.48
CA ILE A 67 4.33 -3.83 -6.21
C ILE A 67 3.51 -4.55 -5.14
N LEU A 68 4.16 -4.93 -4.04
CA LEU A 68 3.52 -5.51 -2.87
C LEU A 68 3.22 -4.41 -1.86
N ALA A 69 1.95 -4.18 -1.53
CA ALA A 69 1.60 -3.17 -0.54
C ALA A 69 1.27 -3.81 0.82
N VAL A 70 1.80 -3.18 1.88
CA VAL A 70 1.64 -3.60 3.28
C VAL A 70 1.20 -2.44 4.14
N GLN A 71 0.48 -2.69 5.23
CA GLN A 71 0.14 -1.64 6.18
C GLN A 71 1.41 -1.12 6.87
N GLY A 72 1.59 0.20 6.84
CA GLY A 72 2.75 0.93 7.35
C GLY A 72 2.40 1.88 8.50
N THR A 73 1.55 1.44 9.44
CA THR A 73 1.11 2.23 10.61
C THR A 73 1.88 1.86 11.87
N GLY A 74 1.67 2.62 12.97
CA GLY A 74 2.33 2.39 14.25
C GLY A 74 1.85 1.18 15.05
N ALA A 75 0.76 0.51 14.62
CA ALA A 75 0.29 -0.72 15.25
C ALA A 75 1.30 -1.87 15.08
N LEU A 76 1.34 -2.79 16.05
CA LEU A 76 2.16 -3.99 15.95
C LEU A 76 1.42 -5.10 15.19
N ARG A 77 2.17 -5.91 14.46
CA ARG A 77 1.68 -7.11 13.79
C ARG A 77 1.41 -8.23 14.80
N PRO A 78 0.71 -9.31 14.43
CA PRO A 78 0.39 -10.42 15.35
C PRO A 78 1.62 -11.08 16.00
N ASP A 79 2.78 -11.02 15.35
CA ASP A 79 4.05 -11.54 15.86
C ASP A 79 4.84 -10.52 16.71
N GLY A 80 4.27 -9.34 16.94
CA GLY A 80 4.88 -8.25 17.70
C GLY A 80 5.83 -7.37 16.91
N SER A 81 6.06 -7.63 15.62
CA SER A 81 6.94 -6.81 14.80
C SER A 81 6.31 -5.46 14.41
N THR A 82 7.15 -4.45 14.25
CA THR A 82 6.81 -3.15 13.68
C THR A 82 6.72 -3.22 12.15
N SER A 83 6.10 -2.20 11.53
CA SER A 83 6.04 -2.11 10.07
C SER A 83 7.42 -2.03 9.43
N ALA A 84 8.36 -1.31 10.05
CA ALA A 84 9.74 -1.21 9.57
C ALA A 84 10.50 -2.54 9.62
N GLU A 85 10.37 -3.30 10.72
CA GLU A 85 10.97 -4.64 10.84
C GLU A 85 10.40 -5.61 9.81
N PHE A 86 9.10 -5.55 9.57
CA PHE A 86 8.44 -6.38 8.58
C PHE A 86 8.90 -6.07 7.15
N ILE A 87 9.04 -4.78 6.79
CA ILE A 87 9.56 -4.37 5.47
C ILE A 87 11.00 -4.87 5.29
N ARG A 88 11.87 -4.74 6.31
CA ARG A 88 13.23 -5.31 6.25
C ARG A 88 13.21 -6.83 6.04
N ALA A 89 12.31 -7.54 6.70
CA ALA A 89 12.16 -8.99 6.53
C ALA A 89 11.69 -9.35 5.11
N ILE A 90 10.76 -8.57 4.52
CA ILE A 90 10.33 -8.74 3.13
C ILE A 90 11.52 -8.52 2.19
N LYS A 91 12.25 -7.41 2.32
CA LYS A 91 13.38 -7.08 1.45
C LYS A 91 14.54 -8.08 1.59
N ALA A 92 14.74 -8.65 2.78
CA ALA A 92 15.71 -9.72 2.98
C ALA A 92 15.32 -11.02 2.27
N LYS A 93 14.01 -11.37 2.24
CA LYS A 93 13.51 -12.58 1.57
C LYS A 93 13.33 -12.40 0.07
N TYR A 94 12.90 -11.22 -0.34
CA TYR A 94 12.56 -10.86 -1.73
C TYR A 94 13.21 -9.53 -2.11
N PRO A 95 14.53 -9.49 -2.34
CA PRO A 95 15.29 -8.24 -2.52
C PRO A 95 14.83 -7.42 -3.74
N ASP A 96 14.36 -8.08 -4.80
CA ASP A 96 13.93 -7.42 -6.03
C ASP A 96 12.44 -7.02 -6.02
N GLN A 97 11.68 -7.45 -5.00
CA GLN A 97 10.26 -7.10 -4.91
C GLN A 97 10.09 -5.63 -4.52
N LEU A 98 9.37 -4.87 -5.34
CA LEU A 98 8.96 -3.52 -4.97
C LEU A 98 7.92 -3.57 -3.85
N VAL A 99 8.15 -2.76 -2.81
CA VAL A 99 7.30 -2.69 -1.62
C VAL A 99 6.72 -1.28 -1.46
N MET A 100 5.41 -1.22 -1.25
CA MET A 100 4.68 0.00 -0.88
C MET A 100 4.22 -0.11 0.57
N ALA A 101 4.39 0.95 1.36
CA ALA A 101 3.87 1.05 2.71
C ALA A 101 2.64 1.98 2.74
N ASP A 102 1.50 1.46 3.18
CA ASP A 102 0.26 2.23 3.37
C ASP A 102 0.32 2.93 4.73
N CYS A 103 0.65 4.22 4.73
CA CYS A 103 0.95 5.00 5.93
C CYS A 103 -0.17 5.97 6.30
N ASP A 104 -0.22 6.32 7.58
CA ASP A 104 -1.18 7.24 8.17
C ASP A 104 -0.55 8.59 8.54
N ASN A 105 0.73 8.60 8.91
CA ASN A 105 1.45 9.79 9.35
C ASN A 105 2.89 9.83 8.81
N PHE A 106 3.55 10.96 9.01
CA PHE A 106 4.88 11.23 8.46
C PHE A 106 5.96 10.34 9.08
N GLU A 107 5.91 10.14 10.38
CA GLU A 107 6.89 9.36 11.13
C GLU A 107 6.87 7.89 10.69
N ASN A 108 5.69 7.31 10.53
CA ASN A 108 5.52 5.94 10.04
C ASN A 108 5.99 5.80 8.59
N ALA A 109 5.69 6.78 7.73
CA ALA A 109 6.13 6.78 6.34
C ALA A 109 7.67 6.85 6.24
N MET A 110 8.32 7.71 7.01
CA MET A 110 9.78 7.79 7.06
C MET A 110 10.41 6.50 7.55
N ALA A 111 9.90 5.92 8.65
CA ALA A 111 10.41 4.66 9.18
C ALA A 111 10.27 3.50 8.18
N CYS A 112 9.17 3.45 7.42
CA CYS A 112 8.96 2.46 6.36
C CYS A 112 9.92 2.67 5.17
N ALA A 113 10.12 3.93 4.74
CA ALA A 113 11.04 4.26 3.67
C ALA A 113 12.50 3.92 4.04
N GLU A 114 12.95 4.26 5.25
CA GLU A 114 14.26 3.90 5.78
C GLU A 114 14.46 2.38 5.94
N ALA A 115 13.36 1.64 6.13
CA ALA A 115 13.38 0.18 6.19
C ALA A 115 13.48 -0.47 4.80
N GLY A 116 13.38 0.30 3.71
CA GLY A 116 13.51 -0.16 2.34
C GLY A 116 12.21 -0.22 1.54
N ALA A 117 11.13 0.43 1.97
CA ALA A 117 9.96 0.62 1.12
C ALA A 117 10.33 1.48 -0.09
N ASP A 118 9.95 1.04 -1.28
CA ASP A 118 10.19 1.75 -2.54
C ASP A 118 9.14 2.85 -2.75
N PHE A 119 7.95 2.65 -2.17
CA PHE A 119 6.83 3.58 -2.20
C PHE A 119 6.22 3.76 -0.81
N VAL A 120 5.69 4.95 -0.54
CA VAL A 120 4.80 5.22 0.59
C VAL A 120 3.47 5.77 0.07
N GLY A 121 2.38 5.28 0.62
CA GLY A 121 1.03 5.72 0.30
C GLY A 121 0.37 6.43 1.47
N THR A 122 -0.51 7.40 1.20
CA THR A 122 -1.30 8.09 2.22
C THR A 122 -2.58 7.33 2.61
N THR A 123 -2.67 6.06 2.21
CA THR A 123 -3.84 5.17 2.26
C THR A 123 -4.49 5.09 3.64
N MET A 124 -3.69 5.10 4.71
CA MET A 124 -4.17 4.93 6.08
C MET A 124 -4.46 6.26 6.80
N ARG A 125 -4.22 7.41 6.16
CA ARG A 125 -4.56 8.73 6.70
C ARG A 125 -6.06 8.83 6.95
N GLY A 126 -6.46 9.16 8.18
CA GLY A 126 -7.87 9.21 8.60
C GLY A 126 -8.45 7.87 9.12
N TYR A 127 -7.73 6.75 8.93
CA TYR A 127 -8.21 5.40 9.28
C TYR A 127 -7.56 4.82 10.55
N THR A 128 -6.67 5.54 11.20
CA THR A 128 -6.04 5.13 12.46
C THR A 128 -6.49 6.03 13.62
N PRO A 129 -6.39 5.59 14.88
CA PRO A 129 -6.74 6.43 16.02
C PRO A 129 -5.98 7.77 16.03
N GLU A 130 -4.72 7.79 15.57
CA GLU A 130 -3.85 8.97 15.55
C GLU A 130 -4.26 9.99 14.49
N THR A 131 -4.99 9.57 13.46
CA THR A 131 -5.41 10.42 12.34
C THR A 131 -6.92 10.49 12.16
N GLN A 132 -7.68 9.97 13.12
CA GLN A 132 -9.14 9.95 13.10
C GLN A 132 -9.74 11.36 12.95
N GLY A 133 -10.72 11.46 12.06
CA GLY A 133 -11.41 12.73 11.77
C GLY A 133 -10.83 13.50 10.58
N ILE A 134 -9.81 12.96 9.92
CA ILE A 134 -9.34 13.44 8.61
C ILE A 134 -10.16 12.69 7.56
N ASP A 135 -11.06 13.38 6.88
CA ASP A 135 -12.03 12.83 5.91
C ASP A 135 -11.92 13.46 4.50
N ASP A 136 -10.92 14.31 4.30
CA ASP A 136 -10.55 14.89 3.01
C ASP A 136 -9.05 14.74 2.76
N ILE A 137 -8.61 14.93 1.50
CA ILE A 137 -7.19 14.82 1.15
C ILE A 137 -6.38 15.86 1.92
N ASP A 138 -5.31 15.44 2.55
CA ASP A 138 -4.35 16.26 3.26
C ASP A 138 -3.19 16.65 2.33
N PHE A 139 -3.37 17.72 1.56
CA PHE A 139 -2.37 18.21 0.62
C PHE A 139 -1.04 18.57 1.27
N ASP A 140 -1.05 19.13 2.49
CA ASP A 140 0.16 19.49 3.22
C ASP A 140 0.95 18.22 3.58
N PHE A 141 0.26 17.17 3.98
CA PHE A 141 0.87 15.87 4.26
C PHE A 141 1.46 15.23 2.99
N VAL A 142 0.70 15.22 1.88
CA VAL A 142 1.21 14.72 0.59
C VAL A 142 2.43 15.52 0.13
N HIS A 143 2.38 16.85 0.22
CA HIS A 143 3.50 17.72 -0.17
C HIS A 143 4.74 17.48 0.70
N LYS A 144 4.56 17.38 2.02
CA LYS A 144 5.65 17.08 2.95
C LYS A 144 6.30 15.74 2.64
N LEU A 145 5.51 14.69 2.43
CA LEU A 145 6.04 13.38 2.02
C LEU A 145 6.80 13.47 0.69
N ALA A 146 6.22 14.10 -0.33
CA ALA A 146 6.85 14.20 -1.65
C ALA A 146 8.18 14.97 -1.62
N THR A 147 8.36 15.86 -0.63
CA THR A 147 9.56 16.71 -0.51
C THR A 147 10.65 16.07 0.35
N GLU A 148 10.26 15.39 1.43
CA GLU A 148 11.18 14.95 2.49
C GLU A 148 11.40 13.43 2.53
N CYS A 149 10.44 12.62 2.01
CA CYS A 149 10.54 11.17 2.07
C CYS A 149 11.46 10.63 0.96
N PRO A 150 12.40 9.72 1.26
CA PRO A 150 13.28 9.13 0.24
C PRO A 150 12.57 8.14 -0.68
N ALA A 151 11.41 7.59 -0.27
CA ALA A 151 10.58 6.73 -1.11
C ALA A 151 9.68 7.55 -2.04
N LYS A 152 9.22 6.94 -3.14
CA LYS A 152 8.23 7.56 -4.02
C LYS A 152 6.86 7.64 -3.32
N VAL A 153 6.13 8.73 -3.52
CA VAL A 153 4.85 8.97 -2.86
C VAL A 153 3.69 8.69 -3.81
N ILE A 154 2.70 7.95 -3.30
CA ILE A 154 1.41 7.73 -3.96
C ILE A 154 0.32 8.32 -3.06
N ALA A 155 -0.36 9.38 -3.53
CA ALA A 155 -1.53 9.91 -2.85
C ALA A 155 -2.71 8.95 -3.06
N GLU A 156 -3.26 8.43 -1.98
CA GLU A 156 -4.39 7.49 -1.97
C GLU A 156 -5.31 7.77 -0.78
N GLY A 157 -6.60 7.65 -1.00
CA GLY A 157 -7.62 7.92 0.00
C GLY A 157 -8.10 9.36 -0.01
N HIS A 158 -9.39 9.55 0.31
CA HIS A 158 -10.04 10.86 0.45
C HIS A 158 -9.95 11.78 -0.79
N ILE A 159 -9.63 11.25 -1.98
CA ILE A 159 -9.67 11.98 -3.25
C ILE A 159 -11.07 11.79 -3.83
N HIS A 160 -11.92 12.80 -3.69
CA HIS A 160 -13.33 12.72 -4.04
C HIS A 160 -13.64 13.34 -5.41
N TYR A 161 -12.79 14.25 -5.89
CA TYR A 161 -13.00 15.02 -7.11
C TYR A 161 -11.76 15.03 -7.99
N PRO A 162 -11.92 15.07 -9.33
CA PRO A 162 -10.79 15.11 -10.28
C PRO A 162 -9.82 16.26 -10.02
N GLU A 163 -10.31 17.41 -9.57
CA GLU A 163 -9.53 18.61 -9.30
C GLU A 163 -8.54 18.42 -8.14
N GLN A 164 -8.78 17.44 -7.28
CA GLN A 164 -7.86 17.08 -6.18
C GLN A 164 -6.66 16.23 -6.66
N ALA A 165 -6.70 15.73 -7.89
CA ALA A 165 -5.66 14.87 -8.46
C ALA A 165 -4.79 15.58 -9.53
N VAL A 166 -4.90 16.93 -9.65
CA VAL A 166 -4.21 17.75 -10.66
C VAL A 166 -3.12 18.60 -10.06
#